data_ff589348f167e1c8d5786cf6cbd33e2d
#
_entry.id   ff589348f167e1c8d5786cf6cbd33e2d
#
_cell.length_a   1.000
_cell.length_b   1.000
_cell.length_c   1.000
_cell.angle_alpha   90.00
_cell.angle_beta   90.00
_cell.angle_gamma   90.00
#
_symmetry.space_group_name_H-M   'P 1'
#
loop_
_entity.id
_entity.type
_entity.pdbx_description
1 polymer ?
#
loop_
_entity_poly.entity_id
_entity_poly.type
_entity_poly.pdbx_seq_one_letter_code
_entity_poly.pdbx_strand_id
1 'polypeptide(L)'
;MLEKIDDEAETVKEDRVNRSATIEDVARAAGVSRQTVSNVINSPHIVREQTRARVADAISRLNYAPHASARRLRTRRSSTIGIHLDPYAGGISGVVLDRFVHALTEQAGERSLRVMLYAARTPEEEIRRMGDLREGGEIDAVVITGTFPGDPRAEWLLERGVPFVSFGRPWGRDDVGAPSHHWVDVDGAAGTAEATRHALATAGPRVAFLGWPAGSATGDDRERGWRRALDAGDVRAAGWTPIRAVSDENVARARDVAAHLVASDEIDAIVCVSDSLAVGAHLAAVAAGRPALPIIGFDNTPAAEALGLSSVEQLPEEVAVGALDLLLGGAASIEHRAAEPGSAHVLVEPRLVVRETAPPSVQP
;
A
#
# COMPACT_ATOMS: atom_id res chain seq x y z
N MET A 1 -39.88 -52.78 7.26
CA MET A 1 -39.58 -52.61 5.82
C MET A 1 -40.07 -51.25 5.28
N LEU A 2 -41.01 -50.59 5.97
CA LEU A 2 -41.48 -49.23 5.60
C LEU A 2 -40.65 -48.10 6.18
N GLU A 3 -39.98 -48.29 7.31
CA GLU A 3 -39.08 -47.26 7.93
C GLU A 3 -37.76 -46.97 7.14
N LYS A 4 -37.30 -47.90 6.31
CA LYS A 4 -36.09 -47.70 5.49
C LYS A 4 -36.30 -46.84 4.23
N ILE A 5 -37.53 -46.68 3.79
CA ILE A 5 -37.87 -45.97 2.55
C ILE A 5 -38.00 -44.47 2.83
N ASP A 6 -38.42 -44.07 4.05
CA ASP A 6 -38.53 -42.68 4.45
C ASP A 6 -37.17 -42.03 4.76
N ASP A 7 -36.21 -42.80 5.32
CA ASP A 7 -34.85 -42.33 5.63
C ASP A 7 -33.99 -42.08 4.38
N GLU A 8 -34.15 -42.88 3.32
CA GLU A 8 -33.48 -42.64 2.02
C GLU A 8 -34.08 -41.43 1.27
N ALA A 9 -35.38 -41.14 1.46
CA ALA A 9 -36.04 -40.00 0.80
C ALA A 9 -35.71 -38.67 1.51
N GLU A 10 -35.45 -38.68 2.80
CA GLU A 10 -35.05 -37.52 3.59
C GLU A 10 -33.57 -37.16 3.34
N THR A 11 -32.68 -38.16 3.28
CA THR A 11 -31.25 -37.99 2.96
C THR A 11 -31.05 -37.46 1.53
N VAL A 12 -31.87 -37.88 0.55
CA VAL A 12 -31.82 -37.34 -0.82
C VAL A 12 -32.38 -35.92 -0.93
N LYS A 13 -33.25 -35.49 0.01
CA LYS A 13 -33.74 -34.12 0.07
C LYS A 13 -32.73 -33.17 0.73
N GLU A 14 -32.04 -33.58 1.79
CA GLU A 14 -31.01 -32.80 2.46
C GLU A 14 -29.79 -32.56 1.54
N ASP A 15 -29.38 -33.55 0.74
CA ASP A 15 -28.28 -33.41 -0.22
C ASP A 15 -28.62 -32.42 -1.38
N ARG A 16 -29.89 -32.14 -1.64
CA ARG A 16 -30.34 -31.16 -2.64
C ARG A 16 -30.35 -29.73 -2.12
N VAL A 17 -30.43 -29.51 -0.80
CA VAL A 17 -30.52 -28.18 -0.19
C VAL A 17 -29.15 -27.51 -0.11
N ASN A 18 -28.05 -28.25 -0.17
CA ASN A 18 -26.70 -27.73 0.00
C ASN A 18 -25.86 -27.63 -1.28
N ARG A 19 -26.43 -27.91 -2.45
CA ARG A 19 -25.71 -27.84 -3.73
C ARG A 19 -26.00 -26.51 -4.43
N SER A 20 -24.98 -25.67 -4.55
CA SER A 20 -25.07 -24.44 -5.35
C SER A 20 -25.50 -24.78 -6.80
N ALA A 21 -26.44 -23.98 -7.33
CA ALA A 21 -26.92 -24.15 -8.70
C ALA A 21 -25.78 -24.14 -9.71
N THR A 22 -25.87 -24.94 -10.74
CA THR A 22 -24.90 -25.03 -11.82
C THR A 22 -25.39 -24.31 -13.08
N ILE A 23 -24.49 -24.05 -14.03
CA ILE A 23 -24.87 -23.49 -15.34
C ILE A 23 -25.83 -24.40 -16.11
N GLU A 24 -25.75 -25.72 -15.89
CA GLU A 24 -26.64 -26.71 -16.43
C GLU A 24 -28.06 -26.59 -15.86
N ASP A 25 -28.18 -26.28 -14.58
CA ASP A 25 -29.49 -26.06 -13.94
C ASP A 25 -30.15 -24.79 -14.47
N VAL A 26 -29.38 -23.71 -14.67
CA VAL A 26 -29.89 -22.48 -15.32
C VAL A 26 -30.31 -22.74 -16.76
N ALA A 27 -29.52 -23.50 -17.53
CA ALA A 27 -29.85 -23.86 -18.92
C ALA A 27 -31.16 -24.65 -19.00
N ARG A 28 -31.34 -25.64 -18.11
CA ARG A 28 -32.57 -26.42 -18.00
C ARG A 28 -33.76 -25.56 -17.60
N ALA A 29 -33.63 -24.69 -16.62
CA ALA A 29 -34.68 -23.80 -16.13
C ALA A 29 -35.10 -22.74 -17.16
N ALA A 30 -34.16 -22.26 -17.96
CA ALA A 30 -34.42 -21.27 -19.01
C ALA A 30 -34.81 -21.90 -20.36
N GLY A 31 -34.76 -23.22 -20.51
CA GLY A 31 -35.06 -23.93 -21.76
C GLY A 31 -34.12 -23.58 -22.91
N VAL A 32 -32.79 -23.45 -22.59
CA VAL A 32 -31.76 -23.11 -23.57
C VAL A 32 -30.51 -23.98 -23.40
N SER A 33 -29.56 -23.91 -24.34
CA SER A 33 -28.30 -24.64 -24.21
C SER A 33 -27.39 -23.96 -23.15
N ARG A 34 -26.47 -24.76 -22.55
CA ARG A 34 -25.40 -24.24 -21.68
C ARG A 34 -24.61 -23.11 -22.37
N GLN A 35 -24.33 -23.24 -23.68
CA GLN A 35 -23.65 -22.21 -24.45
C GLN A 35 -24.46 -20.92 -24.53
N THR A 36 -25.77 -20.97 -24.63
CA THR A 36 -26.67 -19.81 -24.63
C THR A 36 -26.61 -19.09 -23.27
N VAL A 37 -26.63 -19.83 -22.15
CA VAL A 37 -26.46 -19.24 -20.82
C VAL A 37 -25.09 -18.55 -20.70
N SER A 38 -24.03 -19.21 -21.15
CA SER A 38 -22.70 -18.63 -21.17
C SER A 38 -22.64 -17.33 -22.01
N ASN A 39 -23.29 -17.31 -23.16
CA ASN A 39 -23.36 -16.13 -24.01
C ASN A 39 -24.14 -14.98 -23.36
N VAL A 40 -25.24 -15.26 -22.67
CA VAL A 40 -26.01 -14.25 -21.92
C VAL A 40 -25.16 -13.60 -20.84
N ILE A 41 -24.34 -14.38 -20.13
CA ILE A 41 -23.49 -13.90 -19.05
C ILE A 41 -22.31 -13.08 -19.58
N ASN A 42 -21.68 -13.53 -20.68
CA ASN A 42 -20.38 -13.00 -21.12
C ASN A 42 -20.45 -12.08 -22.35
N SER A 43 -21.48 -12.20 -23.16
CA SER A 43 -21.65 -11.49 -24.45
C SER A 43 -23.14 -11.24 -24.72
N PRO A 44 -23.85 -10.52 -23.84
CA PRO A 44 -25.31 -10.38 -23.91
C PRO A 44 -25.79 -9.74 -25.21
N HIS A 45 -24.95 -8.96 -25.87
CA HIS A 45 -25.27 -8.29 -27.12
C HIS A 45 -25.48 -9.25 -28.31
N ILE A 46 -24.95 -10.47 -28.29
CA ILE A 46 -25.15 -11.46 -29.34
C ILE A 46 -26.40 -12.33 -29.12
N VAL A 47 -27.11 -12.16 -28.00
CA VAL A 47 -28.29 -12.97 -27.64
C VAL A 47 -29.56 -12.13 -27.74
N ARG A 48 -30.62 -12.71 -28.34
CA ARG A 48 -31.91 -12.06 -28.47
C ARG A 48 -32.48 -11.66 -27.10
N GLU A 49 -33.12 -10.47 -27.03
CA GLU A 49 -33.69 -9.89 -25.80
C GLU A 49 -34.55 -10.87 -25.01
N GLN A 50 -35.51 -11.55 -25.70
CA GLN A 50 -36.41 -12.51 -25.07
C GLN A 50 -35.67 -13.69 -24.43
N THR A 51 -34.58 -14.17 -25.05
CA THR A 51 -33.77 -15.26 -24.51
C THR A 51 -32.96 -14.78 -23.32
N ARG A 52 -32.44 -13.56 -23.40
CA ARG A 52 -31.69 -12.90 -22.32
C ARG A 52 -32.54 -12.74 -21.07
N ALA A 53 -33.78 -12.26 -21.23
CA ALA A 53 -34.73 -12.11 -20.11
C ALA A 53 -35.05 -13.45 -19.42
N ARG A 54 -35.30 -14.53 -20.20
CA ARG A 54 -35.55 -15.88 -19.64
C ARG A 54 -34.37 -16.42 -18.84
N VAL A 55 -33.15 -16.22 -19.34
CA VAL A 55 -31.93 -16.68 -18.66
C VAL A 55 -31.69 -15.86 -17.41
N ALA A 56 -31.87 -14.54 -17.45
CA ALA A 56 -31.74 -13.66 -16.29
C ALA A 56 -32.73 -14.04 -15.17
N ASP A 57 -34.00 -14.32 -15.51
CA ASP A 57 -35.00 -14.81 -14.56
C ASP A 57 -34.60 -16.16 -13.93
N ALA A 58 -34.10 -17.11 -14.73
CA ALA A 58 -33.62 -18.40 -14.23
C ALA A 58 -32.40 -18.25 -13.30
N ILE A 59 -31.45 -17.37 -13.62
CA ILE A 59 -30.29 -17.04 -12.76
C ILE A 59 -30.77 -16.51 -11.41
N SER A 60 -31.70 -15.55 -11.41
CA SER A 60 -32.25 -14.96 -10.19
C SER A 60 -33.00 -15.98 -9.33
N ARG A 61 -33.89 -16.78 -9.92
CA ARG A 61 -34.67 -17.80 -9.19
C ARG A 61 -33.81 -18.91 -8.58
N LEU A 62 -32.73 -19.31 -9.27
CA LEU A 62 -31.82 -20.34 -8.80
C LEU A 62 -30.68 -19.80 -7.92
N ASN A 63 -30.63 -18.48 -7.68
CA ASN A 63 -29.51 -17.79 -7.02
C ASN A 63 -28.17 -18.26 -7.59
N TYR A 64 -28.10 -18.42 -8.92
CA TYR A 64 -26.90 -18.90 -9.58
C TYR A 64 -25.87 -17.79 -9.68
N ALA A 65 -24.70 -18.03 -9.12
CA ALA A 65 -23.50 -17.20 -9.34
C ALA A 65 -22.47 -17.99 -10.16
N PRO A 66 -21.93 -17.43 -11.25
CA PRO A 66 -20.86 -18.09 -12.01
C PRO A 66 -19.68 -18.42 -11.10
N HIS A 67 -19.28 -19.71 -11.05
CA HIS A 67 -18.13 -20.12 -10.26
C HIS A 67 -16.85 -19.41 -10.76
N ALA A 68 -16.14 -18.76 -9.86
CA ALA A 68 -14.88 -18.06 -10.16
C ALA A 68 -13.85 -19.00 -10.79
N SER A 69 -13.81 -20.28 -10.38
CA SER A 69 -12.95 -21.32 -10.95
C SER A 69 -13.28 -21.63 -12.42
N ALA A 70 -14.56 -21.68 -12.79
CA ALA A 70 -14.97 -21.90 -14.17
C ALA A 70 -14.62 -20.69 -15.07
N ARG A 71 -14.72 -19.49 -14.53
CA ARG A 71 -14.29 -18.25 -15.21
C ARG A 71 -12.78 -18.26 -15.41
N ARG A 72 -11.99 -18.60 -14.37
CA ARG A 72 -10.52 -18.74 -14.43
C ARG A 72 -10.08 -19.73 -15.51
N LEU A 73 -10.66 -20.94 -15.53
CA LEU A 73 -10.35 -21.97 -16.52
C LEU A 73 -10.57 -21.49 -17.96
N ARG A 74 -11.60 -20.69 -18.19
CA ARG A 74 -11.94 -20.17 -19.51
C ARG A 74 -11.08 -18.99 -19.94
N THR A 75 -10.86 -18.05 -19.03
CA THR A 75 -10.12 -16.80 -19.33
C THR A 75 -8.62 -16.93 -19.10
N ARG A 76 -8.17 -17.98 -18.41
CA ARG A 76 -6.82 -18.17 -17.88
C ARG A 76 -6.36 -16.97 -17.03
N ARG A 77 -7.31 -16.22 -16.42
CA ARG A 77 -7.05 -15.04 -15.59
C ARG A 77 -7.73 -15.20 -14.24
N SER A 78 -6.99 -14.86 -13.19
CA SER A 78 -7.51 -14.86 -11.84
C SER A 78 -8.25 -13.56 -11.51
N SER A 79 -7.97 -12.46 -12.22
CA SER A 79 -8.37 -11.10 -11.89
C SER A 79 -7.93 -10.72 -10.46
N THR A 80 -6.74 -11.15 -10.07
CA THR A 80 -6.21 -10.99 -8.72
C THR A 80 -4.81 -10.38 -8.77
N ILE A 81 -4.59 -9.38 -7.95
CA ILE A 81 -3.30 -8.71 -7.74
C ILE A 81 -2.74 -9.24 -6.43
N GLY A 82 -1.52 -9.77 -6.47
CA GLY A 82 -0.79 -10.17 -5.28
C GLY A 82 -0.07 -8.97 -4.66
N ILE A 83 -0.09 -8.86 -3.34
CA ILE A 83 0.71 -7.91 -2.58
C ILE A 83 1.28 -8.56 -1.34
N HIS A 84 2.55 -8.31 -1.09
CA HIS A 84 3.25 -8.79 0.09
C HIS A 84 2.87 -7.99 1.33
N LEU A 85 2.69 -8.70 2.44
CA LEU A 85 2.66 -8.12 3.79
C LEU A 85 3.98 -8.42 4.48
N ASP A 86 4.68 -7.38 4.88
CA ASP A 86 5.86 -7.50 5.72
C ASP A 86 5.53 -8.23 7.04
N PRO A 87 6.46 -8.99 7.61
CA PRO A 87 6.30 -9.54 8.94
C PRO A 87 6.00 -8.41 9.93
N TYR A 88 5.03 -8.61 10.80
CA TYR A 88 4.68 -7.62 11.81
C TYR A 88 5.91 -7.28 12.68
N ALA A 89 6.46 -6.10 12.48
CA ALA A 89 7.67 -5.62 13.17
C ALA A 89 7.37 -4.80 14.43
N GLY A 90 6.10 -4.55 14.73
CA GLY A 90 5.66 -3.74 15.87
C GLY A 90 6.10 -2.28 15.71
N GLY A 91 5.25 -1.43 15.18
CA GLY A 91 5.56 -0.01 15.01
C GLY A 91 4.33 0.78 14.62
N ILE A 92 4.45 2.11 14.66
CA ILE A 92 3.38 3.04 14.28
C ILE A 92 3.33 3.16 12.76
N SER A 93 4.46 3.00 12.07
CA SER A 93 4.60 3.23 10.62
C SER A 93 3.88 2.22 9.72
N GLY A 94 3.43 1.08 10.25
CA GLY A 94 2.58 0.13 9.53
C GLY A 94 1.26 0.71 9.01
N VAL A 95 0.82 1.85 9.56
CA VAL A 95 -0.42 2.55 9.18
C VAL A 95 -0.40 2.99 7.71
N VAL A 96 0.74 3.40 7.16
CA VAL A 96 0.82 3.82 5.75
C VAL A 96 0.55 2.66 4.81
N LEU A 97 1.17 1.50 5.07
CA LEU A 97 0.92 0.29 4.27
C LEU A 97 -0.52 -0.20 4.45
N ASP A 98 -1.05 -0.14 5.68
CA ASP A 98 -2.43 -0.51 5.98
C ASP A 98 -3.42 0.36 5.17
N ARG A 99 -3.31 1.69 5.21
CA ARG A 99 -4.12 2.62 4.41
C ARG A 99 -3.97 2.35 2.91
N PHE A 100 -2.74 2.12 2.45
CA PHE A 100 -2.48 1.78 1.05
C PHE A 100 -3.19 0.49 0.62
N VAL A 101 -3.11 -0.59 1.42
CA VAL A 101 -3.76 -1.87 1.12
C VAL A 101 -5.28 -1.73 1.13
N HIS A 102 -5.85 -0.96 2.05
CA HIS A 102 -7.27 -0.66 2.08
C HIS A 102 -7.71 0.07 0.79
N ALA A 103 -7.05 1.17 0.45
CA ALA A 103 -7.34 1.92 -0.77
C ALA A 103 -7.14 1.08 -2.04
N LEU A 104 -6.05 0.30 -2.10
CA LEU A 104 -5.79 -0.61 -3.21
C LEU A 104 -6.92 -1.64 -3.38
N THR A 105 -7.41 -2.20 -2.26
CA THR A 105 -8.47 -3.20 -2.27
C THR A 105 -9.80 -2.61 -2.73
N GLU A 106 -10.15 -1.43 -2.23
CA GLU A 106 -11.36 -0.70 -2.61
C GLU A 106 -11.34 -0.33 -4.10
N GLN A 107 -10.28 0.30 -4.55
CA GLN A 107 -10.08 0.71 -5.94
C GLN A 107 -9.98 -0.48 -6.91
N ALA A 108 -9.38 -1.59 -6.50
CA ALA A 108 -9.37 -2.83 -7.27
C ALA A 108 -10.79 -3.41 -7.40
N GLY A 109 -11.58 -3.39 -6.32
CA GLY A 109 -12.97 -3.84 -6.32
C GLY A 109 -13.85 -3.10 -7.34
N GLU A 110 -13.71 -1.78 -7.45
CA GLU A 110 -14.41 -0.96 -8.44
C GLU A 110 -14.07 -1.37 -9.88
N ARG A 111 -12.87 -1.90 -10.09
CA ARG A 111 -12.37 -2.41 -11.39
C ARG A 111 -12.58 -3.92 -11.58
N SER A 112 -13.40 -4.55 -10.73
CA SER A 112 -13.64 -6.01 -10.73
C SER A 112 -12.39 -6.86 -10.55
N LEU A 113 -11.37 -6.32 -9.88
CA LEU A 113 -10.16 -7.00 -9.47
C LEU A 113 -10.23 -7.38 -7.99
N ARG A 114 -9.38 -8.29 -7.57
CA ARG A 114 -9.21 -8.71 -6.18
C ARG A 114 -7.78 -8.47 -5.74
N VAL A 115 -7.58 -8.24 -4.46
CA VAL A 115 -6.26 -8.19 -3.85
C VAL A 115 -6.06 -9.46 -3.02
N MET A 116 -4.92 -10.11 -3.19
CA MET A 116 -4.49 -11.26 -2.42
C MET A 116 -3.25 -10.89 -1.61
N LEU A 117 -3.38 -10.98 -0.30
CA LEU A 117 -2.27 -10.76 0.62
C LEU A 117 -1.50 -12.07 0.81
N TYR A 118 -0.18 -11.98 0.74
CA TYR A 118 0.71 -13.11 1.09
C TYR A 118 1.86 -12.63 1.96
N ALA A 119 2.45 -13.54 2.74
CA ALA A 119 3.56 -13.23 3.63
C ALA A 119 4.84 -13.87 3.13
N ALA A 120 5.96 -13.17 3.29
CA ALA A 120 7.32 -13.65 3.12
C ALA A 120 8.24 -12.89 4.09
N ARG A 121 9.41 -13.45 4.40
CA ARG A 121 10.35 -12.86 5.35
C ARG A 121 11.58 -12.28 4.68
N THR A 122 11.85 -12.69 3.46
CA THR A 122 12.98 -12.22 2.65
C THR A 122 12.55 -12.05 1.20
N PRO A 123 13.25 -11.23 0.41
CA PRO A 123 12.97 -11.08 -1.01
C PRO A 123 13.01 -12.41 -1.79
N GLU A 124 13.87 -13.34 -1.42
CA GLU A 124 13.96 -14.66 -2.07
C GLU A 124 12.76 -15.55 -1.72
N GLU A 125 12.24 -15.46 -0.50
CA GLU A 125 11.01 -16.14 -0.11
C GLU A 125 9.82 -15.54 -0.85
N GLU A 126 9.77 -14.22 -0.97
CA GLU A 126 8.74 -13.51 -1.72
C GLU A 126 8.74 -13.91 -3.21
N ILE A 127 9.90 -13.96 -3.84
CA ILE A 127 10.06 -14.43 -5.22
C ILE A 127 9.51 -15.84 -5.40
N ARG A 128 9.85 -16.77 -4.49
CA ARG A 128 9.31 -18.15 -4.56
C ARG A 128 7.80 -18.14 -4.42
N ARG A 129 7.26 -17.39 -3.45
CA ARG A 129 5.81 -17.31 -3.22
C ARG A 129 5.07 -16.73 -4.42
N MET A 130 5.60 -15.66 -5.03
CA MET A 130 5.03 -15.09 -6.27
C MET A 130 5.04 -16.12 -7.41
N GLY A 131 6.11 -16.90 -7.53
CA GLY A 131 6.21 -18.00 -8.51
C GLY A 131 5.10 -19.03 -8.32
N ASP A 132 4.95 -19.57 -7.12
CA ASP A 132 3.93 -20.56 -6.77
C ASP A 132 2.52 -20.05 -7.07
N LEU A 133 2.19 -18.83 -6.63
CA LEU A 133 0.89 -18.20 -6.86
C LEU A 133 0.60 -17.96 -8.35
N ARG A 134 1.63 -17.58 -9.10
CA ARG A 134 1.51 -17.37 -10.55
C ARG A 134 1.31 -18.67 -11.30
N GLU A 135 2.10 -19.72 -11.00
CA GLU A 135 1.97 -21.04 -11.59
C GLU A 135 0.62 -21.70 -11.25
N GLY A 136 0.14 -21.50 -10.02
CA GLY A 136 -1.21 -21.91 -9.60
C GLY A 136 -2.34 -21.11 -10.24
N GLY A 137 -2.04 -20.06 -11.01
CA GLY A 137 -3.04 -19.19 -11.62
C GLY A 137 -3.87 -18.42 -10.58
N GLU A 138 -3.30 -18.14 -9.40
CA GLU A 138 -3.99 -17.47 -8.31
C GLU A 138 -3.87 -15.95 -8.42
N ILE A 139 -2.77 -15.45 -9.00
CA ILE A 139 -2.53 -14.03 -9.25
C ILE A 139 -2.18 -13.77 -10.72
N ASP A 140 -2.56 -12.62 -11.25
CA ASP A 140 -2.23 -12.16 -12.61
C ASP A 140 -1.16 -11.08 -12.62
N ALA A 141 -1.06 -10.32 -11.54
CA ALA A 141 -0.13 -9.21 -11.39
C ALA A 141 0.32 -9.07 -9.95
N VAL A 142 1.34 -8.25 -9.70
CA VAL A 142 1.92 -8.02 -8.37
C VAL A 142 2.08 -6.53 -8.12
N VAL A 143 1.84 -6.12 -6.87
CA VAL A 143 2.33 -4.86 -6.31
C VAL A 143 3.46 -5.19 -5.35
N ILE A 144 4.67 -4.71 -5.62
CA ILE A 144 5.80 -4.83 -4.69
C ILE A 144 5.93 -3.55 -3.87
N THR A 145 6.23 -3.69 -2.59
CA THR A 145 6.42 -2.58 -1.64
C THR A 145 7.78 -2.67 -0.98
N GLY A 146 8.22 -1.62 -0.29
CA GLY A 146 9.47 -1.64 0.45
C GLY A 146 10.69 -1.88 -0.45
N THR A 147 10.77 -1.19 -1.60
CA THR A 147 11.88 -1.31 -2.56
C THR A 147 13.20 -0.79 -1.99
N PHE A 148 14.29 -1.36 -2.45
CA PHE A 148 15.65 -1.01 -2.02
C PHE A 148 16.64 -1.11 -3.18
N PRO A 149 17.88 -0.55 -3.04
CA PRO A 149 18.90 -0.63 -4.08
C PRO A 149 19.28 -2.08 -4.38
N GLY A 150 19.20 -2.49 -5.65
CA GLY A 150 19.51 -3.86 -6.06
C GLY A 150 18.41 -4.88 -5.73
N ASP A 151 17.17 -4.45 -5.59
CA ASP A 151 16.02 -5.32 -5.32
C ASP A 151 15.86 -6.40 -6.40
N PRO A 152 16.01 -7.70 -6.07
CA PRO A 152 15.97 -8.78 -7.05
C PRO A 152 14.53 -9.08 -7.52
N ARG A 153 13.51 -8.61 -6.82
CA ARG A 153 12.11 -8.90 -7.13
C ARG A 153 11.70 -8.28 -8.47
N ALA A 154 12.08 -7.03 -8.70
CA ALA A 154 11.77 -6.32 -9.94
C ALA A 154 12.42 -7.01 -11.15
N GLU A 155 13.69 -7.40 -11.06
CA GLU A 155 14.39 -8.10 -12.14
C GLU A 155 13.74 -9.46 -12.43
N TRP A 156 13.42 -10.23 -11.39
CA TRP A 156 12.73 -11.51 -11.53
C TRP A 156 11.37 -11.41 -12.23
N LEU A 157 10.59 -10.36 -11.89
CA LEU A 157 9.28 -10.09 -12.50
C LEU A 157 9.42 -9.69 -13.99
N LEU A 158 10.40 -8.83 -14.31
CA LEU A 158 10.71 -8.40 -15.68
C LEU A 158 11.10 -9.58 -16.57
N GLU A 159 12.04 -10.43 -16.11
CA GLU A 159 12.51 -11.59 -16.86
C GLU A 159 11.38 -12.57 -17.23
N ARG A 160 10.35 -12.66 -16.37
CA ARG A 160 9.22 -13.58 -16.55
C ARG A 160 7.99 -12.93 -17.18
N GLY A 161 8.09 -11.65 -17.54
CA GLY A 161 6.97 -10.91 -18.14
C GLY A 161 5.74 -10.89 -17.23
N VAL A 162 5.93 -10.88 -15.90
CA VAL A 162 4.83 -10.75 -14.94
C VAL A 162 4.45 -9.28 -14.82
N PRO A 163 3.19 -8.90 -15.06
CA PRO A 163 2.75 -7.52 -14.86
C PRO A 163 2.93 -7.12 -13.40
N PHE A 164 3.56 -5.97 -13.15
CA PHE A 164 3.71 -5.45 -11.80
C PHE A 164 3.90 -3.93 -11.79
N VAL A 165 3.71 -3.35 -10.63
CA VAL A 165 4.05 -1.98 -10.26
C VAL A 165 4.70 -1.99 -8.90
N SER A 166 5.65 -1.09 -8.64
CA SER A 166 6.19 -0.92 -7.29
C SER A 166 5.61 0.33 -6.61
N PHE A 167 5.30 0.18 -5.32
CA PHE A 167 5.21 1.29 -4.40
C PHE A 167 6.60 1.49 -3.78
N GLY A 168 7.30 2.48 -4.28
CA GLY A 168 8.71 2.77 -4.10
C GLY A 168 9.46 2.70 -5.42
N ARG A 169 10.34 3.67 -5.64
CA ARG A 169 11.17 3.77 -6.86
C ARG A 169 12.27 2.72 -6.90
N PRO A 170 12.86 2.44 -8.08
CA PRO A 170 13.99 1.51 -8.21
C PRO A 170 15.31 2.18 -7.78
N TRP A 171 15.50 2.34 -6.50
CA TRP A 171 16.60 3.06 -5.89
C TRP A 171 17.98 2.71 -6.48
N GLY A 172 18.84 3.71 -6.66
CA GLY A 172 20.23 3.55 -7.17
C GLY A 172 20.34 3.51 -8.69
N ARG A 173 19.27 3.73 -9.45
CA ARG A 173 19.23 3.88 -10.90
C ARG A 173 18.64 5.23 -11.29
N ASP A 174 18.72 5.61 -12.58
CA ASP A 174 17.93 6.72 -13.10
C ASP A 174 16.45 6.30 -13.12
N ASP A 175 15.79 6.54 -12.00
CA ASP A 175 14.43 6.13 -11.70
C ASP A 175 13.37 7.10 -12.27
N VAL A 176 13.77 8.31 -12.64
CA VAL A 176 12.90 9.36 -13.18
C VAL A 176 13.08 9.52 -14.67
N GLY A 177 14.33 9.60 -15.15
CA GLY A 177 14.63 9.84 -16.57
C GLY A 177 14.42 8.61 -17.45
N ALA A 178 14.69 7.39 -16.92
CA ALA A 178 14.57 6.14 -17.65
C ALA A 178 14.15 4.98 -16.72
N PRO A 179 12.89 4.98 -16.23
CA PRO A 179 12.42 3.95 -15.30
C PRO A 179 12.47 2.55 -15.95
N SER A 180 13.00 1.58 -15.22
CA SER A 180 13.10 0.19 -15.69
C SER A 180 11.76 -0.56 -15.65
N HIS A 181 10.81 -0.10 -14.85
CA HIS A 181 9.47 -0.65 -14.68
C HIS A 181 8.51 0.44 -14.18
N HIS A 182 7.22 0.13 -14.15
CA HIS A 182 6.23 1.03 -13.55
C HIS A 182 6.42 1.15 -12.04
N TRP A 183 6.42 2.39 -11.54
CA TRP A 183 6.47 2.64 -10.11
C TRP A 183 5.65 3.87 -9.71
N VAL A 184 5.17 3.87 -8.49
CA VAL A 184 4.62 5.02 -7.79
C VAL A 184 5.37 5.19 -6.48
N ASP A 185 5.72 6.42 -6.13
CA ASP A 185 6.40 6.72 -4.87
C ASP A 185 5.97 8.07 -4.35
N VAL A 186 6.34 8.36 -3.11
CA VAL A 186 6.12 9.67 -2.47
C VAL A 186 7.42 10.47 -2.53
N ASP A 187 7.35 11.76 -2.83
CA ASP A 187 8.54 12.64 -2.77
C ASP A 187 8.92 12.94 -1.31
N GLY A 188 9.62 11.95 -0.70
CA GLY A 188 10.07 12.06 0.68
C GLY A 188 10.99 13.26 0.91
N ALA A 189 11.81 13.59 -0.07
CA ALA A 189 12.71 14.73 0.01
C ALA A 189 11.94 16.07 -0.01
N ALA A 190 10.91 16.20 -0.85
CA ALA A 190 10.08 17.40 -0.89
C ALA A 190 9.32 17.60 0.44
N GLY A 191 8.69 16.54 0.95
CA GLY A 191 7.94 16.60 2.22
C GLY A 191 8.82 16.94 3.40
N THR A 192 9.99 16.31 3.52
CA THR A 192 10.93 16.62 4.61
C THR A 192 11.52 18.02 4.46
N ALA A 193 11.76 18.49 3.23
CA ALA A 193 12.21 19.87 3.01
C ALA A 193 11.13 20.89 3.41
N GLU A 194 9.85 20.60 3.17
CA GLU A 194 8.73 21.44 3.61
C GLU A 194 8.64 21.48 5.14
N ALA A 195 8.68 20.32 5.80
CA ALA A 195 8.70 20.21 7.26
C ALA A 195 9.87 21.00 7.87
N THR A 196 11.06 20.89 7.28
CA THR A 196 12.25 21.63 7.74
C THR A 196 12.12 23.13 7.55
N ARG A 197 11.62 23.58 6.39
CA ARG A 197 11.36 25.01 6.14
C ARG A 197 10.34 25.59 7.13
N HIS A 198 9.30 24.83 7.43
CA HIS A 198 8.33 25.22 8.45
C HIS A 198 8.99 25.36 9.83
N ALA A 199 9.81 24.40 10.25
CA ALA A 199 10.53 24.46 11.51
C ALA A 199 11.50 25.65 11.57
N LEU A 200 12.25 25.91 10.49
CA LEU A 200 13.14 27.08 10.39
C LEU A 200 12.39 28.40 10.52
N ALA A 201 11.19 28.49 9.97
CA ALA A 201 10.39 29.72 10.00
C ALA A 201 9.70 29.95 11.35
N THR A 202 9.36 28.90 12.09
CA THR A 202 8.53 29.00 13.31
C THR A 202 9.30 28.80 14.62
N ALA A 203 10.37 28.01 14.60
CA ALA A 203 11.12 27.67 15.80
C ALA A 203 12.52 28.26 15.86
N GLY A 204 13.21 28.39 14.75
CA GLY A 204 14.57 28.92 14.68
C GLY A 204 15.50 28.10 13.76
N PRO A 205 16.76 28.55 13.63
CA PRO A 205 17.67 28.02 12.63
C PRO A 205 18.26 26.63 12.96
N ARG A 206 18.16 26.17 14.21
CA ARG A 206 18.85 24.98 14.70
C ARG A 206 17.93 23.75 14.65
N VAL A 207 17.60 23.30 13.41
CA VAL A 207 16.68 22.18 13.18
C VAL A 207 17.46 20.87 13.03
N ALA A 208 17.43 20.02 14.07
CA ALA A 208 18.07 18.71 14.05
C ALA A 208 17.25 17.68 13.23
N PHE A 209 17.91 16.62 12.80
CA PHE A 209 17.27 15.49 12.14
C PHE A 209 17.44 14.20 12.95
N LEU A 210 16.34 13.48 13.18
CA LEU A 210 16.35 12.15 13.76
C LEU A 210 15.92 11.15 12.67
N GLY A 211 16.89 10.40 12.15
CA GLY A 211 16.73 9.53 11.00
C GLY A 211 17.06 8.07 11.26
N TRP A 212 16.82 7.24 10.27
CA TRP A 212 17.24 5.84 10.26
C TRP A 212 18.74 5.69 9.97
N PRO A 213 19.32 4.50 10.18
CA PRO A 213 20.67 4.20 9.69
C PRO A 213 20.79 4.49 8.20
N ALA A 214 21.97 4.94 7.78
CA ALA A 214 22.25 5.23 6.38
C ALA A 214 22.09 3.98 5.50
N GLY A 215 21.72 4.18 4.24
CA GLY A 215 21.47 3.10 3.29
C GLY A 215 20.03 2.59 3.26
N SER A 216 19.12 3.23 3.97
CA SER A 216 17.70 2.89 3.93
C SER A 216 16.95 3.55 2.76
N ALA A 217 17.62 3.95 1.71
CA ALA A 217 17.04 4.57 0.51
C ALA A 217 15.97 5.65 0.81
N THR A 218 14.78 5.26 1.27
CA THR A 218 13.69 6.18 1.68
C THR A 218 14.13 7.13 2.80
N GLY A 219 14.85 6.64 3.81
CA GLY A 219 15.37 7.48 4.89
C GLY A 219 16.44 8.46 4.40
N ASP A 220 17.31 8.00 3.49
CA ASP A 220 18.34 8.84 2.88
C ASP A 220 17.71 9.93 1.98
N ASP A 221 16.59 9.61 1.30
CA ASP A 221 15.82 10.58 0.52
C ASP A 221 15.22 11.66 1.42
N ARG A 222 14.59 11.27 2.53
CA ARG A 222 14.03 12.21 3.52
C ARG A 222 15.12 13.07 4.15
N GLU A 223 16.26 12.48 4.53
CA GLU A 223 17.42 13.21 5.05
C GLU A 223 17.95 14.24 4.02
N ARG A 224 17.96 13.89 2.74
CA ARG A 224 18.36 14.79 1.66
C ARG A 224 17.46 16.03 1.59
N GLY A 225 16.15 15.87 1.83
CA GLY A 225 15.19 16.97 1.93
C GLY A 225 15.52 17.92 3.06
N TRP A 226 15.79 17.38 4.26
CA TRP A 226 16.21 18.19 5.41
C TRP A 226 17.50 18.97 5.09
N ARG A 227 18.55 18.32 4.57
CA ARG A 227 19.81 18.99 4.21
C ARG A 227 19.58 20.13 3.20
N ARG A 228 18.81 19.87 2.15
CA ARG A 228 18.46 20.86 1.12
C ARG A 228 17.78 22.09 1.72
N ALA A 229 16.88 21.92 2.66
CA ALA A 229 16.20 23.04 3.31
C ALA A 229 17.14 23.83 4.20
N LEU A 230 18.06 23.21 4.94
CA LEU A 230 19.07 23.89 5.73
C LEU A 230 20.05 24.69 4.86
N ASP A 231 20.49 24.12 3.75
CA ASP A 231 21.41 24.80 2.83
C ASP A 231 20.72 26.02 2.18
N ALA A 232 19.45 25.93 1.81
CA ALA A 232 18.66 27.04 1.28
C ALA A 232 18.37 28.13 2.32
N GLY A 233 18.28 27.75 3.60
CA GLY A 233 18.10 28.68 4.74
C GLY A 233 19.39 29.33 5.23
N ASP A 234 20.54 29.07 4.59
CA ASP A 234 21.88 29.58 4.92
C ASP A 234 22.26 29.41 6.42
N VAL A 235 21.77 28.30 7.01
CA VAL A 235 21.92 28.01 8.44
C VAL A 235 23.39 27.91 8.86
N ARG A 236 24.27 27.46 7.95
CA ARG A 236 25.70 27.31 8.18
C ARG A 236 26.40 28.68 8.32
N ALA A 237 25.91 29.70 7.60
CA ALA A 237 26.45 31.06 7.75
C ALA A 237 26.11 31.64 9.13
N ALA A 238 25.06 31.11 9.80
CA ALA A 238 24.76 31.47 11.20
C ALA A 238 25.65 30.76 12.24
N GLY A 239 26.64 29.96 11.81
CA GLY A 239 27.61 29.30 12.67
C GLY A 239 27.16 28.03 13.37
N TRP A 240 25.98 27.49 13.03
CA TRP A 240 25.51 26.21 13.58
C TRP A 240 25.89 25.02 12.70
N THR A 241 26.31 23.92 13.32
CA THR A 241 26.59 22.68 12.65
C THR A 241 25.35 21.77 12.72
N PRO A 242 24.77 21.34 11.58
CA PRO A 242 23.61 20.50 11.57
C PRO A 242 23.80 19.18 12.35
N ILE A 243 22.89 18.90 13.27
CA ILE A 243 22.92 17.71 14.12
C ILE A 243 22.00 16.65 13.52
N ARG A 244 22.58 15.46 13.28
CA ARG A 244 21.87 14.26 12.85
C ARG A 244 22.02 13.18 13.91
N ALA A 245 20.90 12.67 14.41
CA ALA A 245 20.87 11.49 15.28
C ALA A 245 20.26 10.29 14.54
N VAL A 246 20.58 9.08 14.97
CA VAL A 246 20.21 7.82 14.33
C VAL A 246 19.51 6.90 15.29
N SER A 247 18.35 6.40 14.89
CA SER A 247 17.60 5.37 15.59
C SER A 247 17.01 4.36 14.62
N ASP A 248 16.87 3.11 15.02
CA ASP A 248 16.00 2.17 14.33
C ASP A 248 14.54 2.63 14.43
N GLU A 249 13.66 2.05 13.58
CA GLU A 249 12.22 2.31 13.60
C GLU A 249 11.57 1.71 14.85
N ASN A 250 11.79 2.40 16.00
CA ASN A 250 11.32 1.97 17.30
C ASN A 250 11.17 3.16 18.25
N VAL A 251 9.99 3.35 18.82
CA VAL A 251 9.65 4.48 19.69
C VAL A 251 10.56 4.57 20.92
N ALA A 252 10.82 3.44 21.59
CA ALA A 252 11.63 3.44 22.82
C ALA A 252 13.09 3.79 22.53
N ARG A 253 13.67 3.22 21.46
CA ARG A 253 15.03 3.56 21.03
C ARG A 253 15.14 5.01 20.56
N ALA A 254 14.16 5.48 19.80
CA ALA A 254 14.11 6.88 19.38
C ALA A 254 14.05 7.84 20.58
N ARG A 255 13.28 7.51 21.64
CA ARG A 255 13.24 8.27 22.88
C ARG A 255 14.63 8.34 23.53
N ASP A 256 15.31 7.21 23.66
CA ASP A 256 16.61 7.13 24.32
C ASP A 256 17.68 7.94 23.53
N VAL A 257 17.65 7.85 22.19
CA VAL A 257 18.52 8.66 21.32
C VAL A 257 18.19 10.14 21.41
N ALA A 258 16.91 10.50 21.32
CA ALA A 258 16.44 11.87 21.36
C ALA A 258 16.70 12.54 22.72
N ALA A 259 16.79 11.78 23.82
CA ALA A 259 17.13 12.33 25.13
C ALA A 259 18.44 13.13 25.11
N HIS A 260 19.42 12.70 24.34
CA HIS A 260 20.69 13.42 24.17
C HIS A 260 20.52 14.73 23.37
N LEU A 261 19.64 14.71 22.35
CA LEU A 261 19.34 15.92 21.55
C LEU A 261 18.60 16.97 22.40
N VAL A 262 17.57 16.54 23.13
CA VAL A 262 16.71 17.45 23.89
C VAL A 262 17.36 17.98 25.18
N ALA A 263 18.38 17.30 25.69
CA ALA A 263 19.17 17.78 26.83
C ALA A 263 20.08 18.97 26.49
N SER A 264 20.36 19.19 25.21
CA SER A 264 21.15 20.27 24.70
C SER A 264 20.28 21.48 24.35
N ASP A 265 20.72 22.68 24.73
CA ASP A 265 20.13 23.96 24.29
C ASP A 265 20.52 24.33 22.85
N GLU A 266 21.19 23.45 22.13
CA GLU A 266 21.70 23.65 20.78
C GLU A 266 20.69 23.43 19.67
N ILE A 267 19.45 23.04 19.99
CA ILE A 267 18.40 22.79 19.01
C ILE A 267 17.12 23.55 19.27
N ASP A 268 16.50 24.03 18.20
CA ASP A 268 15.23 24.77 18.21
C ASP A 268 14.05 23.87 17.81
N ALA A 269 14.30 22.83 16.99
CA ALA A 269 13.31 21.84 16.56
C ALA A 269 13.96 20.54 16.15
N ILE A 270 13.13 19.45 16.04
CA ILE A 270 13.55 18.16 15.50
C ILE A 270 12.60 17.78 14.35
N VAL A 271 13.17 17.47 13.18
CA VAL A 271 12.45 16.79 12.09
C VAL A 271 12.83 15.33 12.13
N CYS A 272 11.81 14.45 12.12
CA CYS A 272 11.98 13.01 12.24
C CYS A 272 11.65 12.33 10.92
N VAL A 273 12.37 11.25 10.63
CA VAL A 273 12.16 10.43 9.42
C VAL A 273 10.80 9.73 9.41
N SER A 274 10.20 9.50 10.59
CA SER A 274 8.89 8.85 10.77
C SER A 274 8.19 9.34 12.02
N ASP A 275 6.90 9.08 12.13
CA ASP A 275 6.12 9.38 13.33
C ASP A 275 6.53 8.51 14.53
N SER A 276 6.98 7.27 14.31
CA SER A 276 7.52 6.45 15.39
C SER A 276 8.70 7.15 16.09
N LEU A 277 9.59 7.74 15.28
CA LEU A 277 10.73 8.48 15.83
C LEU A 277 10.28 9.82 16.44
N ALA A 278 9.29 10.49 15.84
CA ALA A 278 8.73 11.73 16.38
C ALA A 278 8.05 11.53 17.74
N VAL A 279 7.29 10.45 17.90
CA VAL A 279 6.69 10.08 19.19
C VAL A 279 7.78 9.82 20.23
N GLY A 280 8.83 9.08 19.87
CA GLY A 280 10.00 8.87 20.76
C GLY A 280 10.67 10.18 21.18
N ALA A 281 10.92 11.07 20.22
CA ALA A 281 11.50 12.39 20.47
C ALA A 281 10.59 13.26 21.37
N HIS A 282 9.27 13.23 21.15
CA HIS A 282 8.30 13.92 21.98
C HIS A 282 8.33 13.43 23.45
N LEU A 283 8.33 12.13 23.64
CA LEU A 283 8.44 11.54 25.00
C LEU A 283 9.74 11.97 25.70
N ALA A 284 10.85 12.04 24.98
CA ALA A 284 12.11 12.55 25.50
C ALA A 284 12.04 14.04 25.86
N ALA A 285 11.42 14.85 25.00
CA ALA A 285 11.24 16.29 25.25
C ALA A 285 10.36 16.56 26.48
N VAL A 286 9.26 15.83 26.63
CA VAL A 286 8.40 15.92 27.82
C VAL A 286 9.17 15.54 29.08
N ALA A 287 9.93 14.44 29.06
CA ALA A 287 10.74 13.99 30.19
C ALA A 287 11.85 14.99 30.57
N ALA A 288 12.38 15.71 29.59
CA ALA A 288 13.38 16.77 29.80
C ALA A 288 12.79 18.13 30.18
N GLY A 289 11.47 18.23 30.42
CA GLY A 289 10.80 19.50 30.75
C GLY A 289 10.69 20.50 29.57
N ARG A 290 10.81 20.00 28.32
CA ARG A 290 10.68 20.79 27.09
C ARG A 290 9.47 20.34 26.22
N PRO A 291 8.25 20.24 26.77
CA PRO A 291 7.09 19.73 26.05
C PRO A 291 6.69 20.58 24.83
N ALA A 292 7.12 21.85 24.79
CA ALA A 292 6.85 22.76 23.70
C ALA A 292 7.93 22.75 22.59
N LEU A 293 8.97 21.88 22.70
CA LEU A 293 9.96 21.75 21.62
C LEU A 293 9.26 21.26 20.35
N PRO A 294 9.30 21.99 19.23
CA PRO A 294 8.68 21.58 17.99
C PRO A 294 9.30 20.28 17.44
N ILE A 295 8.46 19.29 17.22
CA ILE A 295 8.84 17.99 16.66
C ILE A 295 7.90 17.70 15.50
N ILE A 296 8.47 17.41 14.33
CA ILE A 296 7.71 17.15 13.12
C ILE A 296 8.03 15.73 12.65
N GLY A 297 6.99 14.90 12.49
CA GLY A 297 7.10 13.53 12.02
C GLY A 297 6.89 13.39 10.51
N PHE A 298 6.77 12.16 10.10
CA PHE A 298 6.43 11.75 8.75
C PHE A 298 5.51 10.53 8.85
N ASP A 299 4.46 10.44 8.04
CA ASP A 299 3.44 9.39 7.89
C ASP A 299 2.03 9.84 8.29
N ASN A 300 1.88 10.91 9.06
CA ASN A 300 0.63 11.47 9.58
C ASN A 300 -0.27 10.39 10.23
N THR A 301 0.30 9.69 11.19
CA THR A 301 -0.37 8.58 11.87
C THR A 301 -1.34 9.06 12.96
N PRO A 302 -2.34 8.25 13.36
CA PRO A 302 -3.22 8.55 14.49
C PRO A 302 -2.47 8.81 15.81
N ALA A 303 -1.28 8.22 15.98
CA ALA A 303 -0.44 8.46 17.15
C ALA A 303 0.13 9.87 17.17
N ALA A 304 0.62 10.36 16.02
CA ALA A 304 1.09 11.74 15.88
C ALA A 304 -0.07 12.73 16.08
N GLU A 305 -1.24 12.44 15.50
CA GLU A 305 -2.45 13.24 15.69
C GLU A 305 -2.86 13.34 17.16
N ALA A 306 -2.93 12.21 17.86
CA ALA A 306 -3.32 12.17 19.27
C ALA A 306 -2.37 12.95 20.20
N LEU A 307 -1.10 13.07 19.81
CA LEU A 307 -0.08 13.84 20.53
C LEU A 307 0.04 15.30 20.05
N GLY A 308 -0.77 15.72 19.06
CA GLY A 308 -0.69 17.06 18.48
C GLY A 308 0.61 17.32 17.72
N LEU A 309 1.31 16.28 17.23
CA LEU A 309 2.53 16.43 16.47
C LEU A 309 2.22 16.77 15.01
N SER A 310 2.89 17.79 14.48
CA SER A 310 2.93 18.05 13.04
C SER A 310 3.58 16.85 12.33
N SER A 311 3.10 16.52 11.15
CA SER A 311 3.62 15.39 10.40
C SER A 311 3.39 15.53 8.90
N VAL A 312 4.27 14.94 8.09
CA VAL A 312 4.12 14.88 6.63
C VAL A 312 3.24 13.70 6.26
N GLU A 313 2.15 13.95 5.55
CA GLU A 313 1.23 12.94 5.07
C GLU A 313 1.65 12.42 3.68
N GLN A 314 1.72 11.09 3.54
CA GLN A 314 2.18 10.41 2.33
C GLN A 314 1.08 10.25 1.25
N LEU A 315 -0.19 10.50 1.57
CA LEU A 315 -1.34 10.33 0.68
C LEU A 315 -1.41 8.91 0.07
N PRO A 316 -1.40 7.84 0.89
CA PRO A 316 -1.33 6.47 0.39
C PRO A 316 -2.53 6.06 -0.48
N GLU A 317 -3.65 6.75 -0.39
CA GLU A 317 -4.81 6.59 -1.25
C GLU A 317 -4.51 7.03 -2.69
N GLU A 318 -3.80 8.14 -2.87
CA GLU A 318 -3.36 8.60 -4.20
C GLU A 318 -2.29 7.67 -4.78
N VAL A 319 -1.41 7.15 -3.93
CA VAL A 319 -0.43 6.13 -4.34
C VAL A 319 -1.14 4.87 -4.85
N ALA A 320 -2.21 4.40 -4.19
CA ALA A 320 -2.97 3.23 -4.60
C ALA A 320 -3.67 3.42 -5.96
N VAL A 321 -4.25 4.59 -6.18
CA VAL A 321 -4.85 4.95 -7.48
C VAL A 321 -3.79 4.96 -8.57
N GLY A 322 -2.67 5.66 -8.34
CA GLY A 322 -1.56 5.71 -9.30
C GLY A 322 -0.97 4.33 -9.62
N ALA A 323 -0.84 3.46 -8.62
CA ALA A 323 -0.36 2.10 -8.81
C ALA A 323 -1.30 1.27 -9.72
N LEU A 324 -2.61 1.34 -9.49
CA LEU A 324 -3.58 0.63 -10.34
C LEU A 324 -3.64 1.20 -11.75
N ASP A 325 -3.59 2.51 -11.91
CA ASP A 325 -3.64 3.16 -13.21
C ASP A 325 -2.40 2.80 -14.05
N LEU A 326 -1.22 2.74 -13.45
CA LEU A 326 0.01 2.27 -14.09
C LEU A 326 -0.08 0.78 -14.44
N LEU A 327 -0.56 -0.05 -13.53
CA LEU A 327 -0.67 -1.51 -13.72
C LEU A 327 -1.66 -1.86 -14.84
N LEU A 328 -2.74 -1.11 -14.96
CA LEU A 328 -3.79 -1.35 -15.94
C LEU A 328 -3.55 -0.63 -17.29
N GLY A 329 -2.68 0.39 -17.32
CA GLY A 329 -2.39 1.16 -18.53
C GLY A 329 -3.62 1.84 -19.14
N GLY A 330 -4.61 2.21 -18.30
CA GLY A 330 -5.90 2.78 -18.73
C GLY A 330 -6.90 1.76 -19.26
N ALA A 331 -6.57 0.45 -19.25
CA ALA A 331 -7.50 -0.63 -19.61
C ALA A 331 -8.34 -1.09 -18.40
N ALA A 332 -9.53 -1.60 -18.66
CA ALA A 332 -10.39 -2.17 -17.61
C ALA A 332 -9.92 -3.56 -17.12
N SER A 333 -8.81 -4.07 -17.62
CA SER A 333 -8.27 -5.40 -17.26
C SER A 333 -6.75 -5.40 -17.35
N ILE A 334 -6.12 -6.25 -16.52
CA ILE A 334 -4.68 -6.50 -16.58
C ILE A 334 -4.34 -7.10 -17.94
N GLU A 335 -3.73 -6.31 -18.81
CA GLU A 335 -3.16 -6.79 -20.06
C GLU A 335 -1.70 -7.19 -19.82
N HIS A 336 -1.22 -8.21 -20.56
CA HIS A 336 0.19 -8.60 -20.54
C HIS A 336 1.01 -7.49 -21.22
N ARG A 337 1.27 -6.41 -20.51
CA ARG A 337 2.31 -5.46 -20.89
C ARG A 337 3.59 -5.92 -20.19
N ALA A 338 4.46 -6.56 -20.95
CA ALA A 338 5.87 -6.55 -20.60
C ALA A 338 6.27 -5.07 -20.42
N ALA A 339 7.10 -4.78 -19.42
CA ALA A 339 7.63 -3.44 -19.24
C ALA A 339 8.30 -3.03 -20.56
N GLU A 340 7.65 -2.12 -21.29
CA GLU A 340 8.20 -1.57 -22.52
C GLU A 340 9.21 -0.47 -22.16
N PRO A 341 10.22 -0.23 -23.02
CA PRO A 341 11.06 0.96 -22.89
C PRO A 341 10.18 2.22 -22.87
N GLY A 342 10.20 2.97 -21.75
CA GLY A 342 9.30 4.10 -21.51
C GLY A 342 8.27 3.82 -20.42
N SER A 343 8.55 2.91 -19.49
CA SER A 343 7.74 2.68 -18.28
C SER A 343 7.41 4.00 -17.59
N ALA A 344 6.12 4.21 -17.29
CA ALA A 344 5.66 5.41 -16.63
C ALA A 344 5.85 5.32 -15.11
N HIS A 345 5.98 6.47 -14.47
CA HIS A 345 6.03 6.57 -13.02
C HIS A 345 5.13 7.70 -12.53
N VAL A 346 4.77 7.63 -11.25
CA VAL A 346 4.05 8.69 -10.54
C VAL A 346 4.80 9.02 -9.27
N LEU A 347 5.13 10.29 -9.08
CA LEU A 347 5.70 10.82 -7.85
C LEU A 347 4.63 11.66 -7.17
N VAL A 348 4.10 11.15 -6.05
CA VAL A 348 3.06 11.82 -5.26
C VAL A 348 3.72 12.90 -4.40
N GLU A 349 3.24 14.13 -4.47
CA GLU A 349 3.69 15.21 -3.62
C GLU A 349 3.04 15.09 -2.23
N PRO A 350 3.81 14.87 -1.17
CA PRO A 350 3.27 14.74 0.17
C PRO A 350 2.85 16.09 0.74
N ARG A 351 2.05 16.08 1.80
CA ARG A 351 1.51 17.28 2.42
C ARG A 351 1.93 17.40 3.87
N LEU A 352 2.46 18.57 4.28
CA LEU A 352 2.68 18.86 5.70
C LEU A 352 1.36 19.17 6.40
N VAL A 353 1.03 18.39 7.43
CA VAL A 353 -0.08 18.63 8.35
C VAL A 353 0.47 19.31 9.59
N VAL A 354 0.24 20.61 9.68
CA VAL A 354 0.68 21.43 10.84
C VAL A 354 -0.34 21.28 11.96
N ARG A 355 0.15 20.99 13.16
CA ARG A 355 -0.62 20.96 14.41
C ARG A 355 0.02 21.87 15.43
N GLU A 356 -0.80 22.54 16.23
CA GLU A 356 -0.31 23.26 17.39
C GLU A 356 -0.04 22.24 18.50
N THR A 357 1.21 22.10 18.90
CA THR A 357 1.58 21.38 20.14
C THR A 357 1.00 22.16 21.32
N ALA A 358 -0.27 21.95 21.62
CA ALA A 358 -0.84 22.50 22.85
C ALA A 358 -0.20 21.77 24.04
N PRO A 359 0.36 22.51 25.02
CA PRO A 359 0.71 21.87 26.28
C PRO A 359 -0.56 21.25 26.86
N PRO A 360 -0.49 20.03 27.46
CA PRO A 360 -1.64 19.46 28.11
C PRO A 360 -2.14 20.47 29.14
N SER A 361 -3.37 20.95 28.96
CA SER A 361 -4.04 21.79 29.97
C SER A 361 -4.27 20.89 31.18
N VAL A 362 -3.36 20.94 32.13
CA VAL A 362 -3.59 20.45 33.49
C VAL A 362 -4.65 21.38 34.06
N GLN A 363 -5.90 21.02 33.94
CA GLN A 363 -6.94 21.62 34.78
C GLN A 363 -6.72 21.13 36.21
N PRO A 364 -6.72 22.01 37.17
CA PRO A 364 -6.50 21.68 38.57
C PRO A 364 -7.63 20.81 39.17
#